data_4e19cb93519275b71ee917168a5a281c
#
_entry.id   4e19cb93519275b71ee917168a5a281c
#
_cell.length_a   1.000
_cell.length_b   1.000
_cell.length_c   1.000
_cell.angle_alpha   90.00
_cell.angle_beta   90.00
_cell.angle_gamma   90.00
#
_symmetry.space_group_name_H-M   'P 1'
#
loop_
_entity.id
_entity.type
_entity.pdbx_description
1 polymer ?
#
loop_
_entity_poly.entity_id
_entity_poly.type
_entity_poly.pdbx_seq_one_letter_code
_entity_poly.pdbx_strand_id
1 'polypeptide(L)'
;MMFKTLFFIFALVLTAKSAISAVNARWLTVTAVSIDDGKTRLLFDPAWTRPSFKHWTGISKLTSDEALVKAVLEKNQLTKIDAVFASHSHFDHVIDAPLAAKLGNGIFYVDESSERIAKAYKDPAIKTQRYKAEEKIKVGDFTITPLTRGHAKILHMFAFLPGPVPEDCSLSFFDYHEGETWFYLVEHPEGVILVDQGSKAHPEILKKHTTKVDVLFQGVANRKNDEDIVEGHAKTYQPKIFIPLHFDNFFKDFNDGKWSELPGAKLDEILAKVKKAYPTMQVDRPEYGKSMTVLEIKR
;
A
#
# COMPACT_ATOMS: atom_id res chain seq x y z
N MET A 1 72.89 -26.73 -2.44
CA MET A 1 72.17 -25.43 -2.67
C MET A 1 70.69 -25.72 -2.66
N MET A 2 70.02 -25.54 -1.49
CA MET A 2 68.57 -25.77 -1.33
C MET A 2 67.85 -24.44 -1.45
N PHE A 3 67.03 -24.27 -2.50
CA PHE A 3 66.12 -23.14 -2.60
C PHE A 3 64.85 -23.38 -1.75
N LYS A 4 64.66 -22.57 -0.71
CA LYS A 4 63.41 -22.52 0.09
C LYS A 4 62.46 -21.58 -0.64
N THR A 5 61.43 -22.14 -1.22
CA THR A 5 60.32 -21.38 -1.81
C THR A 5 59.37 -20.95 -0.71
N LEU A 6 59.26 -19.65 -0.46
CA LEU A 6 58.40 -19.05 0.55
C LEU A 6 57.04 -18.78 -0.12
N PHE A 7 56.00 -19.54 0.27
CA PHE A 7 54.62 -19.28 -0.17
C PHE A 7 54.02 -18.18 0.71
N PHE A 8 53.78 -17.00 0.14
CA PHE A 8 52.95 -15.96 0.76
C PHE A 8 51.48 -16.28 0.49
N ILE A 9 50.71 -16.67 1.53
CA ILE A 9 49.27 -16.78 1.47
C ILE A 9 48.71 -15.38 1.73
N PHE A 10 48.23 -14.71 0.68
CA PHE A 10 47.46 -13.48 0.80
C PHE A 10 46.05 -13.85 1.25
N ALA A 11 45.74 -13.67 2.53
CA ALA A 11 44.38 -13.76 3.05
C ALA A 11 43.61 -12.54 2.60
N LEU A 12 42.74 -12.72 1.58
CA LEU A 12 41.80 -11.72 1.12
C LEU A 12 40.70 -11.58 2.20
N VAL A 13 40.83 -10.61 3.09
CA VAL A 13 39.76 -10.26 4.04
C VAL A 13 38.69 -9.55 3.26
N LEU A 14 37.67 -10.29 2.79
CA LEU A 14 36.42 -9.74 2.32
C LEU A 14 35.72 -9.10 3.51
N THR A 15 35.88 -7.80 3.68
CA THR A 15 35.01 -7.01 4.54
C THR A 15 33.64 -6.99 3.90
N ALA A 16 32.79 -7.93 4.27
CA ALA A 16 31.36 -7.82 3.98
C ALA A 16 30.88 -6.50 4.60
N LYS A 17 30.68 -5.47 3.78
CA LYS A 17 29.90 -4.30 4.20
C LYS A 17 28.55 -4.84 4.65
N SER A 18 28.32 -4.88 5.96
CA SER A 18 27.03 -5.19 6.53
C SER A 18 26.06 -4.18 5.93
N ALA A 19 25.22 -4.64 5.01
CA ALA A 19 24.16 -3.80 4.49
C ALA A 19 23.35 -3.29 5.69
N ILE A 20 23.23 -1.98 5.82
CA ILE A 20 22.35 -1.38 6.82
C ILE A 20 20.98 -1.91 6.45
N SER A 21 20.46 -2.82 7.26
CA SER A 21 19.10 -3.31 7.10
C SER A 21 18.18 -2.13 7.39
N ALA A 22 17.29 -1.82 6.48
CA ALA A 22 16.38 -0.70 6.58
C ALA A 22 15.01 -1.17 6.13
N VAL A 23 13.96 -0.59 6.69
CA VAL A 23 12.62 -0.76 6.15
C VAL A 23 12.47 0.23 5.01
N ASN A 24 12.21 -0.30 3.83
CA ASN A 24 12.02 0.46 2.62
C ASN A 24 10.57 0.40 2.17
N ALA A 25 10.11 1.44 1.49
CA ALA A 25 8.81 1.47 0.84
C ALA A 25 8.92 1.89 -0.61
N ARG A 26 7.93 1.48 -1.43
CA ARG A 26 7.75 1.95 -2.81
C ARG A 26 6.29 2.29 -3.03
N TRP A 27 6.04 3.46 -3.60
CA TRP A 27 4.74 3.79 -4.14
C TRP A 27 4.61 3.24 -5.57
N LEU A 28 3.46 2.62 -5.87
CA LEU A 28 3.23 1.87 -7.09
C LEU A 28 1.95 2.31 -7.81
N THR A 29 1.59 3.57 -7.71
CA THR A 29 0.35 4.27 -8.16
C THR A 29 -0.85 4.11 -7.23
N VAL A 30 -1.77 5.03 -7.30
CA VAL A 30 -2.98 5.16 -6.47
C VAL A 30 -2.61 5.07 -4.99
N THR A 31 -3.04 4.01 -4.33
CA THR A 31 -2.71 3.70 -2.94
C THR A 31 -1.80 2.49 -2.81
N ALA A 32 -1.34 1.94 -3.94
CA ALA A 32 -0.46 0.78 -3.92
C ALA A 32 0.91 1.12 -3.31
N VAL A 33 1.22 0.47 -2.18
CA VAL A 33 2.49 0.63 -1.46
C VAL A 33 3.07 -0.73 -1.11
N SER A 34 4.33 -0.97 -1.44
CA SER A 34 5.09 -2.08 -0.86
C SER A 34 5.96 -1.59 0.30
N ILE A 35 6.03 -2.40 1.37
CA ILE A 35 6.90 -2.18 2.54
C ILE A 35 7.75 -3.44 2.73
N ASP A 36 9.06 -3.27 2.90
CA ASP A 36 10.05 -4.35 2.80
C ASP A 36 11.21 -4.10 3.78
N ASP A 37 11.50 -5.06 4.66
CA ASP A 37 12.63 -5.03 5.60
C ASP A 37 13.85 -5.84 5.11
N GLY A 38 13.80 -6.31 3.85
CA GLY A 38 14.82 -7.18 3.25
C GLY A 38 14.57 -8.68 3.45
N LYS A 39 13.64 -9.07 4.34
CA LYS A 39 13.25 -10.47 4.60
C LYS A 39 11.78 -10.70 4.29
N THR A 40 10.95 -9.77 4.69
CA THR A 40 9.48 -9.81 4.62
C THR A 40 8.97 -8.66 3.79
N ARG A 41 8.05 -8.93 2.89
CA ARG A 41 7.45 -7.92 2.01
C ARG A 41 5.95 -7.89 2.15
N LEU A 42 5.44 -6.72 2.47
CA LEU A 42 4.01 -6.39 2.52
C LEU A 42 3.65 -5.60 1.25
N LEU A 43 2.43 -5.80 0.75
CA LEU A 43 1.87 -5.04 -0.36
C LEU A 43 0.45 -4.60 0.00
N PHE A 44 0.18 -3.32 -0.08
CA PHE A 44 -1.12 -2.71 0.18
C PHE A 44 -1.73 -2.21 -1.11
N ASP A 45 -3.03 -2.39 -1.30
CA ASP A 45 -3.88 -1.86 -2.38
C ASP A 45 -3.30 -2.00 -3.80
N PRO A 46 -2.84 -3.18 -4.25
CA PRO A 46 -2.37 -3.32 -5.62
C PRO A 46 -3.53 -3.17 -6.61
N ALA A 47 -3.47 -2.11 -7.41
CA ALA A 47 -4.46 -1.79 -8.42
C ALA A 47 -3.80 -1.08 -9.62
N TRP A 48 -3.34 -1.84 -10.58
CA TRP A 48 -2.71 -1.36 -11.82
C TRP A 48 -3.61 -1.55 -13.02
N THR A 49 -4.46 -2.59 -13.00
CA THR A 49 -5.50 -2.82 -14.00
C THR A 49 -6.52 -1.68 -13.98
N ARG A 50 -6.87 -1.17 -15.15
CA ARG A 50 -7.78 -0.03 -15.29
C ARG A 50 -9.06 -0.43 -16.02
N PRO A 51 -10.23 0.07 -15.59
CA PRO A 51 -11.47 -0.19 -16.31
C PRO A 51 -11.48 0.53 -17.66
N SER A 52 -11.91 -0.16 -18.69
CA SER A 52 -12.20 0.40 -20.02
C SER A 52 -13.70 0.69 -20.17
N PHE A 53 -14.08 1.35 -21.25
CA PHE A 53 -15.49 1.62 -21.57
C PHE A 53 -16.38 0.37 -21.53
N LYS A 54 -15.86 -0.80 -21.99
CA LYS A 54 -16.62 -2.06 -21.96
C LYS A 54 -16.96 -2.52 -20.54
N HIS A 55 -16.09 -2.23 -19.58
CA HIS A 55 -16.33 -2.54 -18.17
C HIS A 55 -17.40 -1.63 -17.57
N TRP A 56 -17.36 -0.32 -17.90
CA TRP A 56 -18.34 0.67 -17.44
C TRP A 56 -19.75 0.38 -17.94
N THR A 57 -19.88 -0.27 -19.11
CA THR A 57 -21.17 -0.66 -19.67
C THR A 57 -21.64 -2.03 -19.21
N GLY A 58 -20.85 -2.76 -18.41
CA GLY A 58 -21.15 -4.12 -17.98
C GLY A 58 -21.01 -5.18 -19.09
N ILE A 59 -20.50 -4.81 -20.29
CA ILE A 59 -20.34 -5.74 -21.42
C ILE A 59 -19.24 -6.79 -21.13
N SER A 60 -18.21 -6.42 -20.38
CA SER A 60 -17.12 -7.32 -20.01
C SER A 60 -16.86 -7.30 -18.52
N LYS A 61 -16.36 -8.43 -18.02
CA LYS A 61 -15.87 -8.52 -16.64
C LYS A 61 -14.64 -7.64 -16.45
N LEU A 62 -14.54 -7.01 -15.30
CA LEU A 62 -13.37 -6.29 -14.87
C LEU A 62 -12.50 -7.24 -14.00
N THR A 63 -11.55 -7.89 -14.62
CA THR A 63 -10.61 -8.79 -13.96
C THR A 63 -9.21 -8.22 -14.01
N SER A 64 -8.36 -8.63 -13.11
CA SER A 64 -6.93 -8.33 -13.11
C SER A 64 -6.27 -8.73 -14.43
N ASP A 65 -5.43 -7.87 -14.99
CA ASP A 65 -4.60 -8.17 -16.16
C ASP A 65 -3.31 -8.87 -15.67
N GLU A 66 -3.26 -10.19 -15.83
CA GLU A 66 -2.13 -11.00 -15.33
C GLU A 66 -0.79 -10.59 -15.94
N ALA A 67 -0.76 -10.24 -17.24
CA ALA A 67 0.46 -9.82 -17.88
C ALA A 67 0.97 -8.49 -17.33
N LEU A 68 0.05 -7.54 -17.09
CA LEU A 68 0.35 -6.26 -16.48
C LEU A 68 0.85 -6.45 -15.04
N VAL A 69 0.13 -7.20 -14.20
CA VAL A 69 0.52 -7.45 -12.80
C VAL A 69 1.90 -8.07 -12.74
N LYS A 70 2.16 -9.10 -13.55
CA LYS A 70 3.47 -9.75 -13.63
C LYS A 70 4.58 -8.75 -14.00
N ALA A 71 4.37 -7.95 -15.05
CA ALA A 71 5.34 -6.95 -15.50
C ALA A 71 5.63 -5.91 -14.40
N VAL A 72 4.61 -5.44 -13.66
CA VAL A 72 4.78 -4.51 -12.55
C VAL A 72 5.58 -5.14 -11.43
N LEU A 73 5.26 -6.37 -11.03
CA LEU A 73 5.98 -7.08 -9.98
C LEU A 73 7.44 -7.31 -10.35
N GLU A 74 7.73 -7.76 -11.56
CA GLU A 74 9.09 -7.98 -12.05
C GLU A 74 9.90 -6.68 -12.11
N LYS A 75 9.34 -5.62 -12.71
CA LYS A 75 10.00 -4.31 -12.83
C LYS A 75 10.38 -3.72 -11.48
N ASN A 76 9.51 -3.88 -10.48
CA ASN A 76 9.70 -3.33 -9.14
C ASN A 76 10.38 -4.32 -8.17
N GLN A 77 10.87 -5.47 -8.66
CA GLN A 77 11.54 -6.50 -7.86
C GLN A 77 10.65 -7.06 -6.74
N LEU A 78 9.35 -7.19 -7.01
CA LEU A 78 8.33 -7.70 -6.08
C LEU A 78 7.96 -9.16 -6.41
N THR A 79 8.91 -9.96 -6.86
CA THR A 79 8.67 -11.37 -7.25
C THR A 79 8.36 -12.29 -6.06
N LYS A 80 8.65 -11.84 -4.84
CA LYS A 80 8.22 -12.48 -3.60
C LYS A 80 7.44 -11.45 -2.77
N ILE A 81 6.23 -11.80 -2.35
CA ILE A 81 5.37 -11.01 -1.47
C ILE A 81 4.87 -11.95 -0.38
N ASP A 82 5.00 -11.58 0.89
CA ASP A 82 4.57 -12.44 1.99
C ASP A 82 3.10 -12.19 2.35
N ALA A 83 2.65 -10.92 2.29
CA ALA A 83 1.27 -10.55 2.58
C ALA A 83 0.77 -9.43 1.67
N VAL A 84 -0.48 -9.54 1.23
CA VAL A 84 -1.21 -8.52 0.48
C VAL A 84 -2.43 -8.10 1.28
N PHE A 85 -2.73 -6.80 1.31
CA PHE A 85 -3.88 -6.19 1.98
C PHE A 85 -4.61 -5.26 1.01
N ALA A 86 -5.92 -5.13 1.16
CA ALA A 86 -6.71 -4.12 0.47
C ALA A 86 -7.50 -3.30 1.49
N SER A 87 -7.40 -1.97 1.41
CA SER A 87 -8.07 -1.07 2.34
C SER A 87 -9.58 -1.09 2.22
N HIS A 88 -10.09 -1.44 1.06
CA HIS A 88 -11.50 -1.71 0.80
C HIS A 88 -11.67 -2.35 -0.59
N SER A 89 -12.92 -2.66 -0.96
CA SER A 89 -13.20 -3.52 -2.10
C SER A 89 -13.51 -2.77 -3.40
N HIS A 90 -13.32 -1.45 -3.49
CA HIS A 90 -13.37 -0.76 -4.77
C HIS A 90 -12.24 -1.21 -5.70
N PHE A 91 -12.49 -1.19 -7.01
CA PHE A 91 -11.56 -1.72 -8.01
C PHE A 91 -10.18 -1.06 -7.95
N ASP A 92 -10.10 0.23 -7.65
CA ASP A 92 -8.86 1.01 -7.57
C ASP A 92 -8.01 0.71 -6.31
N HIS A 93 -8.46 -0.24 -5.49
CA HIS A 93 -7.74 -0.74 -4.32
C HIS A 93 -7.51 -2.26 -4.33
N VAL A 94 -8.48 -3.06 -4.83
CA VAL A 94 -8.47 -4.52 -4.63
C VAL A 94 -8.23 -5.32 -5.89
N ILE A 95 -8.40 -4.74 -7.09
CA ILE A 95 -8.52 -5.50 -8.35
C ILE A 95 -7.36 -6.46 -8.58
N ASP A 96 -6.14 -6.05 -8.31
CA ASP A 96 -4.96 -6.87 -8.57
C ASP A 96 -4.45 -7.62 -7.32
N ALA A 97 -5.09 -7.42 -6.15
CA ALA A 97 -4.67 -8.03 -4.90
C ALA A 97 -4.66 -9.57 -4.92
N PRO A 98 -5.71 -10.26 -5.44
CA PRO A 98 -5.71 -11.71 -5.53
C PRO A 98 -4.56 -12.25 -6.39
N LEU A 99 -4.30 -11.58 -7.53
CA LEU A 99 -3.31 -12.02 -8.49
C LEU A 99 -1.88 -11.67 -8.05
N ALA A 100 -1.68 -10.51 -7.43
CA ALA A 100 -0.40 -10.12 -6.84
C ALA A 100 0.01 -11.11 -5.72
N ALA A 101 -0.93 -11.53 -4.87
CA ALA A 101 -0.68 -12.54 -3.85
C ALA A 101 -0.28 -13.90 -4.48
N LYS A 102 -1.02 -14.36 -5.51
CA LYS A 102 -0.72 -15.59 -6.23
C LYS A 102 0.68 -15.55 -6.85
N LEU A 103 0.97 -14.51 -7.64
CA LEU A 103 2.25 -14.38 -8.36
C LEU A 103 3.44 -14.16 -7.42
N GLY A 104 3.22 -13.48 -6.30
CA GLY A 104 4.22 -13.30 -5.24
C GLY A 104 4.36 -14.48 -4.29
N ASN A 105 3.54 -15.55 -4.46
CA ASN A 105 3.45 -16.71 -3.58
C ASN A 105 3.14 -16.35 -2.10
N GLY A 106 2.38 -15.28 -1.89
CA GLY A 106 1.97 -14.79 -0.58
C GLY A 106 0.52 -15.12 -0.21
N ILE A 107 0.06 -14.48 0.85
CA ILE A 107 -1.31 -14.59 1.34
C ILE A 107 -2.03 -13.25 1.10
N PHE A 108 -3.21 -13.30 0.52
CA PHE A 108 -4.12 -12.16 0.50
C PHE A 108 -4.95 -12.17 1.77
N TYR A 109 -4.65 -11.25 2.68
CA TYR A 109 -5.43 -11.04 3.90
C TYR A 109 -6.70 -10.28 3.56
N VAL A 110 -7.86 -10.83 3.93
CA VAL A 110 -9.16 -10.41 3.41
C VAL A 110 -10.18 -10.17 4.53
N ASP A 111 -11.04 -9.20 4.29
CA ASP A 111 -12.36 -9.11 4.90
C ASP A 111 -13.37 -9.96 4.10
N GLU A 112 -14.65 -9.88 4.44
CA GLU A 112 -15.68 -10.66 3.76
C GLU A 112 -15.86 -10.22 2.29
N SER A 113 -15.82 -8.93 2.00
CA SER A 113 -16.03 -8.38 0.65
C SER A 113 -14.86 -8.69 -0.27
N SER A 114 -13.64 -8.47 0.17
CA SER A 114 -12.44 -8.79 -0.60
C SER A 114 -12.25 -10.31 -0.80
N GLU A 115 -12.73 -11.14 0.15
CA GLU A 115 -12.75 -12.59 -0.03
C GLU A 115 -13.72 -13.03 -1.13
N ARG A 116 -14.89 -12.39 -1.25
CA ARG A 116 -15.86 -12.66 -2.33
C ARG A 116 -15.24 -12.36 -3.70
N ILE A 117 -14.50 -11.24 -3.82
CA ILE A 117 -13.73 -10.94 -5.04
C ILE A 117 -12.69 -12.01 -5.31
N ALA A 118 -11.88 -12.39 -4.34
CA ALA A 118 -10.85 -13.42 -4.53
C ALA A 118 -11.45 -14.77 -4.97
N LYS A 119 -12.57 -15.21 -4.36
CA LYS A 119 -13.30 -16.44 -4.71
C LYS A 119 -13.89 -16.39 -6.12
N ALA A 120 -14.29 -15.21 -6.61
CA ALA A 120 -14.88 -15.06 -7.94
C ALA A 120 -13.89 -15.35 -9.08
N TYR A 121 -12.57 -15.31 -8.81
CA TYR A 121 -11.53 -15.77 -9.74
C TYR A 121 -11.55 -17.29 -9.96
N LYS A 122 -12.11 -18.08 -9.04
CA LYS A 122 -12.16 -19.55 -9.09
C LYS A 122 -10.78 -20.19 -9.30
N ASP A 123 -9.74 -19.57 -8.77
CA ASP A 123 -8.35 -20.02 -8.88
C ASP A 123 -7.86 -20.50 -7.50
N PRO A 124 -7.63 -21.82 -7.31
CA PRO A 124 -7.22 -22.39 -6.03
C PRO A 124 -5.78 -21.98 -5.62
N ALA A 125 -5.00 -21.41 -6.52
CA ALA A 125 -3.67 -20.89 -6.22
C ALA A 125 -3.70 -19.53 -5.48
N ILE A 126 -4.85 -18.85 -5.46
CA ILE A 126 -5.07 -17.64 -4.67
C ILE A 126 -5.32 -18.06 -3.22
N LYS A 127 -4.32 -17.84 -2.38
CA LYS A 127 -4.40 -18.13 -0.94
C LYS A 127 -4.96 -16.93 -0.21
N THR A 128 -6.05 -17.11 0.55
CA THR A 128 -6.65 -16.06 1.37
C THR A 128 -6.63 -16.42 2.84
N GLN A 129 -6.57 -15.41 3.70
CA GLN A 129 -6.74 -15.54 5.14
C GLN A 129 -7.63 -14.40 5.65
N ARG A 130 -8.75 -14.73 6.28
CA ARG A 130 -9.63 -13.71 6.89
C ARG A 130 -8.98 -13.08 8.11
N TYR A 131 -9.25 -11.82 8.32
CA TYR A 131 -8.93 -11.07 9.53
C TYR A 131 -10.17 -10.31 10.07
N LYS A 132 -10.05 -9.81 11.28
CA LYS A 132 -11.05 -8.99 11.95
C LYS A 132 -10.46 -7.63 12.32
N ALA A 133 -11.34 -6.67 12.59
CA ALA A 133 -10.93 -5.39 13.15
C ALA A 133 -10.09 -5.58 14.42
N GLU A 134 -9.03 -4.80 14.55
CA GLU A 134 -8.11 -4.76 15.69
C GLU A 134 -7.31 -6.07 15.92
N GLU A 135 -7.44 -7.06 15.02
CA GLU A 135 -6.65 -8.29 15.08
C GLU A 135 -5.18 -8.01 14.72
N LYS A 136 -4.26 -8.51 15.54
CA LYS A 136 -2.82 -8.40 15.27
C LYS A 136 -2.34 -9.53 14.37
N ILE A 137 -2.05 -9.20 13.13
CA ILE A 137 -1.55 -10.12 12.10
C ILE A 137 -0.03 -10.03 12.08
N LYS A 138 0.65 -11.13 12.41
CA LYS A 138 2.11 -11.19 12.37
C LYS A 138 2.61 -11.75 11.05
N VAL A 139 3.47 -10.99 10.35
CA VAL A 139 4.13 -11.39 9.10
C VAL A 139 5.61 -11.03 9.20
N GLY A 140 6.47 -12.03 9.41
CA GLY A 140 7.89 -11.80 9.70
C GLY A 140 8.09 -10.95 10.95
N ASP A 141 8.86 -9.87 10.81
CA ASP A 141 9.11 -8.90 11.88
C ASP A 141 8.02 -7.81 11.97
N PHE A 142 7.06 -7.79 11.04
CA PHE A 142 5.92 -6.87 11.05
C PHE A 142 4.72 -7.41 11.85
N THR A 143 4.03 -6.51 12.52
CA THR A 143 2.70 -6.74 13.09
C THR A 143 1.74 -5.73 12.46
N ILE A 144 0.73 -6.21 11.76
CA ILE A 144 -0.25 -5.39 11.06
C ILE A 144 -1.57 -5.44 11.84
N THR A 145 -2.10 -4.28 12.21
CA THR A 145 -3.40 -4.15 12.87
C THR A 145 -4.36 -3.40 11.94
N PRO A 146 -5.35 -4.07 11.34
CA PRO A 146 -6.40 -3.43 10.56
C PRO A 146 -7.36 -2.69 11.48
N LEU A 147 -7.60 -1.42 11.18
CA LEU A 147 -8.50 -0.55 11.93
C LEU A 147 -9.62 -0.04 11.00
N THR A 148 -10.86 -0.10 11.47
CA THR A 148 -12.01 0.33 10.67
C THR A 148 -12.17 1.84 10.63
N ARG A 149 -12.67 2.34 9.51
CA ARG A 149 -13.07 3.73 9.30
C ARG A 149 -14.25 3.83 8.34
N GLY A 150 -14.84 4.99 8.20
CA GLY A 150 -15.81 5.24 7.13
C GLY A 150 -15.13 5.66 5.83
N HIS A 151 -15.75 5.32 4.70
CA HIS A 151 -15.31 5.75 3.37
C HIS A 151 -15.71 7.22 3.09
N ALA A 152 -14.88 7.95 2.35
CA ALA A 152 -15.20 9.29 1.90
C ALA A 152 -16.30 9.24 0.82
N LYS A 153 -17.31 10.11 0.94
CA LYS A 153 -18.36 10.23 -0.09
C LYS A 153 -17.81 10.93 -1.33
N ILE A 154 -18.18 10.45 -2.52
CA ILE A 154 -17.84 11.14 -3.78
C ILE A 154 -18.49 12.51 -3.80
N LEU A 155 -17.70 13.53 -4.14
CA LEU A 155 -18.11 14.94 -4.11
C LEU A 155 -18.80 15.32 -2.79
N HIS A 156 -18.50 14.57 -1.70
CA HIS A 156 -19.07 14.72 -0.36
C HIS A 156 -20.61 14.54 -0.28
N MET A 157 -21.25 14.01 -1.33
CA MET A 157 -22.69 13.88 -1.43
C MET A 157 -23.20 12.44 -1.40
N PHE A 158 -22.58 11.53 -2.14
CA PHE A 158 -23.04 10.14 -2.26
C PHE A 158 -21.90 9.13 -2.18
N ALA A 159 -22.23 7.94 -1.68
CA ALA A 159 -21.29 6.81 -1.69
C ALA A 159 -21.28 6.16 -3.08
N PHE A 160 -20.10 5.79 -3.57
CA PHE A 160 -19.96 5.01 -4.81
C PHE A 160 -20.03 3.54 -4.47
N LEU A 161 -20.96 2.79 -5.12
CA LEU A 161 -21.17 1.36 -4.89
C LEU A 161 -21.07 0.98 -3.39
N PRO A 162 -21.95 1.52 -2.53
CA PRO A 162 -21.88 1.29 -1.08
C PRO A 162 -22.30 -0.14 -0.73
N GLY A 163 -21.91 -0.57 0.48
CA GLY A 163 -22.28 -1.88 1.03
C GLY A 163 -21.33 -2.99 0.63
N PRO A 164 -21.63 -4.24 1.05
CA PRO A 164 -20.76 -5.37 0.81
C PRO A 164 -20.74 -5.79 -0.67
N VAL A 165 -19.65 -6.40 -1.10
CA VAL A 165 -19.57 -7.09 -2.40
C VAL A 165 -20.64 -8.16 -2.48
N PRO A 166 -21.39 -8.30 -3.59
CA PRO A 166 -22.44 -9.31 -3.75
C PRO A 166 -21.93 -10.75 -3.52
N GLU A 167 -22.76 -11.63 -2.99
CA GLU A 167 -22.39 -13.05 -2.77
C GLU A 167 -22.15 -13.78 -4.10
N ASP A 168 -22.89 -13.43 -5.13
CA ASP A 168 -22.78 -13.92 -6.49
C ASP A 168 -21.82 -13.10 -7.36
N CYS A 169 -20.80 -12.46 -6.74
CA CYS A 169 -19.81 -11.64 -7.41
C CYS A 169 -19.32 -12.31 -8.71
N SER A 170 -19.49 -11.63 -9.81
CA SER A 170 -19.15 -12.09 -11.15
C SER A 170 -17.90 -11.41 -11.71
N LEU A 171 -17.29 -10.50 -10.93
CA LEU A 171 -16.24 -9.56 -11.34
C LEU A 171 -16.73 -8.57 -12.41
N SER A 172 -18.00 -8.18 -12.37
CA SER A 172 -18.46 -7.00 -13.08
C SER A 172 -17.89 -5.75 -12.42
N PHE A 173 -17.72 -4.66 -13.19
CA PHE A 173 -17.36 -3.36 -12.62
C PHE A 173 -18.28 -2.95 -11.44
N PHE A 174 -19.57 -3.30 -11.55
CA PHE A 174 -20.59 -2.98 -10.56
C PHE A 174 -20.58 -3.90 -9.33
N ASP A 175 -19.77 -4.96 -9.32
CA ASP A 175 -19.60 -5.84 -8.15
C ASP A 175 -18.55 -5.32 -7.16
N TYR A 176 -17.69 -4.38 -7.58
CA TYR A 176 -16.65 -3.81 -6.73
C TYR A 176 -17.23 -2.77 -5.76
N HIS A 177 -18.08 -3.26 -4.85
CA HIS A 177 -18.67 -2.45 -3.79
C HIS A 177 -17.62 -2.07 -2.74
N GLU A 178 -17.93 -1.03 -1.96
CA GLU A 178 -17.04 -0.50 -0.92
C GLU A 178 -16.58 -1.57 0.08
N GLY A 179 -17.50 -2.41 0.54
CA GLY A 179 -17.22 -3.34 1.63
C GLY A 179 -16.93 -2.63 2.96
N GLU A 180 -16.12 -3.27 3.80
CA GLU A 180 -15.55 -2.62 4.96
C GLU A 180 -14.32 -1.80 4.55
N THR A 181 -14.08 -0.69 5.26
CA THR A 181 -12.98 0.22 4.95
C THR A 181 -11.96 0.24 6.08
N TRP A 182 -10.71 0.02 5.73
CA TRP A 182 -9.60 -0.17 6.64
C TRP A 182 -8.52 0.89 6.48
N PHE A 183 -7.78 1.12 7.56
CA PHE A 183 -6.43 1.66 7.54
C PHE A 183 -5.55 0.76 8.42
N TYR A 184 -4.25 0.75 8.17
CA TYR A 184 -3.37 -0.25 8.77
C TYR A 184 -2.31 0.40 9.64
N LEU A 185 -2.28 0.01 10.92
CA LEU A 185 -1.15 0.24 11.79
C LEU A 185 -0.13 -0.88 11.56
N VAL A 186 1.06 -0.53 11.11
CA VAL A 186 2.15 -1.45 10.80
C VAL A 186 3.28 -1.19 11.78
N GLU A 187 3.43 -2.09 12.75
CA GLU A 187 4.48 -2.05 13.76
C GLU A 187 5.67 -2.91 13.31
N HIS A 188 6.86 -2.39 13.45
CA HIS A 188 8.13 -3.08 13.23
C HIS A 188 9.06 -2.75 14.41
N PRO A 189 10.05 -3.60 14.81
CA PRO A 189 10.98 -3.27 15.89
C PRO A 189 11.65 -1.89 15.77
N GLU A 190 11.84 -1.40 14.54
CA GLU A 190 12.50 -0.12 14.28
C GLU A 190 11.55 1.08 14.27
N GLY A 191 10.24 0.88 14.25
CA GLY A 191 9.29 1.99 14.28
C GLY A 191 7.87 1.62 13.86
N VAL A 192 7.04 2.64 13.75
CA VAL A 192 5.61 2.52 13.49
C VAL A 192 5.25 3.26 12.21
N ILE A 193 4.62 2.54 11.29
CA ILE A 193 4.14 3.06 10.01
C ILE A 193 2.61 3.05 10.05
N LEU A 194 1.99 4.14 9.65
CA LEU A 194 0.56 4.20 9.40
C LEU A 194 0.31 4.25 7.89
N VAL A 195 -0.49 3.31 7.39
CA VAL A 195 -0.95 3.29 6.00
C VAL A 195 -2.44 3.59 6.00
N ASP A 196 -2.80 4.85 5.77
CA ASP A 196 -4.18 5.32 5.66
C ASP A 196 -4.44 5.86 4.25
N GLN A 197 -5.11 5.06 3.44
CA GLN A 197 -5.43 5.39 2.05
C GLN A 197 -6.56 6.41 1.93
N GLY A 198 -7.25 6.71 3.02
CA GLY A 198 -8.33 7.69 3.04
C GLY A 198 -7.87 9.12 3.24
N SER A 199 -8.73 10.03 2.84
CA SER A 199 -8.50 11.47 2.90
C SER A 199 -9.04 12.14 4.17
N LYS A 200 -9.49 11.35 5.14
CA LYS A 200 -9.90 11.83 6.47
C LYS A 200 -9.24 10.96 7.54
N ALA A 201 -8.49 11.59 8.41
CA ALA A 201 -7.82 10.93 9.51
C ALA A 201 -8.79 10.56 10.65
N HIS A 202 -8.47 9.49 11.35
CA HIS A 202 -9.21 8.99 12.52
C HIS A 202 -8.30 8.81 13.74
N PRO A 203 -7.70 9.88 14.25
CA PRO A 203 -6.75 9.80 15.37
C PRO A 203 -7.39 9.28 16.66
N GLU A 204 -8.71 9.44 16.83
CA GLU A 204 -9.47 8.92 17.97
C GLU A 204 -9.52 7.38 18.01
N ILE A 205 -9.47 6.74 16.84
CA ILE A 205 -9.39 5.28 16.74
C ILE A 205 -7.94 4.84 17.00
N LEU A 206 -7.00 5.44 16.27
CA LEU A 206 -5.59 5.06 16.33
C LEU A 206 -4.93 5.23 17.69
N LYS A 207 -5.33 6.26 18.48
CA LYS A 207 -4.83 6.52 19.85
C LYS A 207 -5.04 5.37 20.82
N LYS A 208 -6.00 4.48 20.56
CA LYS A 208 -6.23 3.28 21.38
C LYS A 208 -5.17 2.21 21.18
N HIS A 209 -4.43 2.26 20.06
CA HIS A 209 -3.50 1.23 19.62
C HIS A 209 -2.05 1.68 19.68
N THR A 210 -1.77 2.95 19.45
CA THR A 210 -0.42 3.50 19.50
C THR A 210 -0.38 4.95 19.95
N THR A 211 0.73 5.33 20.58
CA THR A 211 1.04 6.72 20.93
C THR A 211 2.02 7.37 19.96
N LYS A 212 2.52 6.61 18.98
CA LYS A 212 3.58 7.04 18.07
C LYS A 212 3.31 6.57 16.65
N VAL A 213 3.61 7.43 15.68
CA VAL A 213 3.73 7.10 14.26
C VAL A 213 5.02 7.75 13.75
N ASP A 214 5.94 6.97 13.21
CA ASP A 214 7.19 7.49 12.63
C ASP A 214 7.00 7.88 11.16
N VAL A 215 6.18 7.12 10.42
CA VAL A 215 5.93 7.30 9.00
C VAL A 215 4.43 7.26 8.72
N LEU A 216 3.94 8.25 8.01
CA LEU A 216 2.54 8.36 7.61
C LEU A 216 2.40 8.32 6.10
N PHE A 217 1.76 7.27 5.59
CA PHE A 217 1.19 7.22 4.24
C PHE A 217 -0.26 7.67 4.34
N GLN A 218 -0.63 8.75 3.63
CA GLN A 218 -1.95 9.37 3.74
C GLN A 218 -2.59 9.63 2.39
N GLY A 219 -3.78 9.09 2.17
CA GLY A 219 -4.61 9.45 1.02
C GLY A 219 -4.98 10.93 1.04
N VAL A 220 -4.90 11.58 -0.11
CA VAL A 220 -5.17 13.03 -0.20
C VAL A 220 -6.28 13.39 -1.19
N ALA A 221 -6.74 12.45 -2.01
CA ALA A 221 -7.82 12.68 -2.96
C ALA A 221 -9.20 12.76 -2.30
N ASN A 222 -10.13 13.48 -2.92
CA ASN A 222 -11.52 13.59 -2.49
C ASN A 222 -11.68 14.04 -1.01
N ARG A 223 -10.70 14.76 -0.47
CA ARG A 223 -10.81 15.36 0.87
C ARG A 223 -11.81 16.49 0.89
N LYS A 224 -12.53 16.63 2.00
CA LYS A 224 -13.53 17.69 2.18
C LYS A 224 -12.83 19.06 2.25
N ASN A 225 -11.73 19.13 2.95
CA ASN A 225 -10.87 20.30 3.12
C ASN A 225 -9.45 19.84 3.41
N ASP A 226 -8.49 20.75 3.37
CA ASP A 226 -7.08 20.43 3.62
C ASP A 226 -6.78 20.22 5.11
N GLU A 227 -7.63 20.77 5.99
CA GLU A 227 -7.52 20.62 7.44
C GLU A 227 -7.68 19.16 7.88
N ASP A 228 -8.51 18.36 7.17
CA ASP A 228 -8.66 16.92 7.45
C ASP A 228 -7.31 16.18 7.36
N ILE A 229 -6.40 16.64 6.49
CA ILE A 229 -5.05 16.09 6.34
C ILE A 229 -4.07 16.73 7.34
N VAL A 230 -4.05 18.08 7.40
CA VAL A 230 -3.07 18.84 8.20
C VAL A 230 -3.33 18.66 9.69
N GLU A 231 -4.59 18.73 10.11
CA GLU A 231 -5.00 18.66 11.52
C GLU A 231 -5.31 17.23 12.01
N GLY A 232 -5.20 16.24 11.12
CA GLY A 232 -5.52 14.85 11.41
C GLY A 232 -4.36 14.07 12.05
N HIS A 233 -3.93 12.99 11.39
CA HIS A 233 -2.82 12.16 11.88
C HIS A 233 -1.50 12.94 11.94
N ALA A 234 -1.24 13.83 10.97
CA ALA A 234 -0.03 14.64 10.94
C ALA A 234 0.13 15.50 12.20
N LYS A 235 -0.93 16.18 12.64
CA LYS A 235 -0.91 16.97 13.88
C LYS A 235 -0.77 16.09 15.11
N THR A 236 -1.54 15.01 15.16
CA THR A 236 -1.64 14.17 16.37
C THR A 236 -0.34 13.47 16.70
N TYR A 237 0.36 12.93 15.67
CA TYR A 237 1.53 12.08 15.87
C TYR A 237 2.84 12.74 15.45
N GLN A 238 2.78 13.82 14.68
CA GLN A 238 3.95 14.51 14.12
C GLN A 238 5.00 13.52 13.57
N PRO A 239 4.61 12.67 12.60
CA PRO A 239 5.51 11.68 12.05
C PRO A 239 6.76 12.33 11.47
N LYS A 240 7.86 11.59 11.40
CA LYS A 240 9.09 12.08 10.79
C LYS A 240 8.96 12.24 9.28
N ILE A 241 8.17 11.33 8.65
CA ILE A 241 7.97 11.27 7.21
C ILE A 241 6.47 11.26 6.90
N PHE A 242 6.04 12.12 5.99
CA PHE A 242 4.70 12.18 5.41
C PHE A 242 4.78 11.86 3.92
N ILE A 243 4.03 10.87 3.44
CA ILE A 243 3.99 10.44 2.05
C ILE A 243 2.53 10.44 1.58
N PRO A 244 2.18 11.28 0.59
CA PRO A 244 0.82 11.32 0.05
C PRO A 244 0.53 10.09 -0.80
N LEU A 245 -0.72 9.63 -0.75
CA LEU A 245 -1.28 8.58 -1.60
C LEU A 245 -2.53 9.08 -2.30
N HIS A 246 -3.03 8.32 -3.27
CA HIS A 246 -4.32 8.54 -3.93
C HIS A 246 -4.44 9.90 -4.62
N PHE A 247 -3.36 10.42 -5.16
CA PHE A 247 -3.35 11.71 -5.85
C PHE A 247 -3.33 11.60 -7.38
N ASP A 248 -3.00 10.43 -7.90
CA ASP A 248 -2.92 10.16 -9.33
C ASP A 248 -4.24 9.62 -9.90
N ASN A 249 -4.42 9.83 -11.20
CA ASN A 249 -5.67 9.56 -11.90
C ASN A 249 -5.77 8.08 -12.30
N PHE A 250 -6.47 7.31 -11.50
CA PHE A 250 -6.72 5.88 -11.70
C PHE A 250 -7.80 5.56 -12.75
N PHE A 251 -8.42 6.55 -13.36
CA PHE A 251 -9.31 6.38 -14.52
C PHE A 251 -8.55 6.38 -15.86
N LYS A 252 -7.28 6.74 -15.86
CA LYS A 252 -6.41 6.67 -17.03
C LYS A 252 -5.64 5.37 -17.07
N ASP A 253 -5.31 4.94 -18.28
CA ASP A 253 -4.51 3.74 -18.49
C ASP A 253 -3.20 3.77 -17.69
N PHE A 254 -2.85 2.63 -17.13
CA PHE A 254 -1.56 2.45 -16.52
C PHE A 254 -0.48 2.47 -17.62
N ASN A 255 0.25 3.56 -17.71
CA ASN A 255 1.31 3.75 -18.70
C ASN A 255 2.67 3.67 -18.02
N ASP A 256 3.04 2.47 -17.59
CA ASP A 256 4.32 2.16 -16.99
C ASP A 256 4.71 3.08 -15.81
N GLY A 257 3.70 3.43 -14.99
CA GLY A 257 3.85 4.32 -13.85
C GLY A 257 3.89 5.82 -14.20
N LYS A 258 3.73 6.19 -15.46
CA LYS A 258 3.49 7.58 -15.84
C LYS A 258 2.08 7.95 -15.43
N TRP A 259 1.98 8.89 -14.54
CA TRP A 259 0.71 9.31 -13.95
C TRP A 259 0.40 10.77 -14.28
N SER A 260 -0.85 11.13 -14.14
CA SER A 260 -1.33 12.51 -14.11
C SER A 260 -2.13 12.70 -12.82
N GLU A 261 -2.18 13.91 -12.32
CA GLU A 261 -2.94 14.19 -11.11
C GLU A 261 -4.43 13.95 -11.31
N LEU A 262 -5.07 13.37 -10.28
CA LEU A 262 -6.52 13.25 -10.23
C LEU A 262 -7.14 14.66 -10.12
N PRO A 263 -8.14 15.00 -10.95
CA PRO A 263 -8.79 16.31 -10.85
C PRO A 263 -9.26 16.62 -9.43
N GLY A 264 -8.80 17.75 -8.90
CA GLY A 264 -9.13 18.19 -7.54
C GLY A 264 -8.24 17.64 -6.42
N ALA A 265 -7.27 16.78 -6.70
CA ALA A 265 -6.33 16.30 -5.68
C ALA A 265 -5.42 17.41 -5.12
N LYS A 266 -5.03 18.38 -5.98
CA LYS A 266 -4.23 19.56 -5.60
C LYS A 266 -3.03 19.19 -4.74
N LEU A 267 -2.22 18.26 -5.26
CA LEU A 267 -1.12 17.63 -4.52
C LEU A 267 -0.13 18.67 -3.98
N ASP A 268 0.35 19.57 -4.84
CA ASP A 268 1.37 20.55 -4.43
C ASP A 268 0.85 21.51 -3.36
N GLU A 269 -0.44 21.89 -3.42
CA GLU A 269 -1.07 22.75 -2.41
C GLU A 269 -1.08 22.07 -1.03
N ILE A 270 -1.49 20.79 -0.97
CA ILE A 270 -1.57 20.07 0.32
C ILE A 270 -0.19 19.80 0.89
N LEU A 271 0.79 19.41 0.06
CA LEU A 271 2.17 19.20 0.52
C LEU A 271 2.79 20.49 1.07
N ALA A 272 2.55 21.63 0.41
CA ALA A 272 3.01 22.92 0.90
C ALA A 272 2.38 23.29 2.26
N LYS A 273 1.08 23.00 2.45
CA LYS A 273 0.38 23.24 3.73
C LYS A 273 0.93 22.37 4.85
N VAL A 274 1.13 21.07 4.60
CA VAL A 274 1.72 20.15 5.58
C VAL A 274 3.12 20.60 5.95
N LYS A 275 3.97 20.90 4.97
CA LYS A 275 5.34 21.38 5.20
C LYS A 275 5.40 22.70 5.96
N LYS A 276 4.48 23.62 5.68
CA LYS A 276 4.36 24.89 6.42
C LYS A 276 3.95 24.67 7.87
N ALA A 277 2.99 23.76 8.11
CA ALA A 277 2.51 23.47 9.46
C ALA A 277 3.56 22.70 10.30
N TYR A 278 4.35 21.83 9.66
CA TYR A 278 5.33 20.94 10.32
C TYR A 278 6.70 21.05 9.63
N PRO A 279 7.48 22.11 9.86
CA PRO A 279 8.73 22.38 9.13
C PRO A 279 9.82 21.31 9.33
N THR A 280 9.77 20.54 10.41
CA THR A 280 10.72 19.45 10.71
C THR A 280 10.32 18.11 10.12
N MET A 281 9.08 17.98 9.62
CA MET A 281 8.59 16.78 8.98
C MET A 281 9.15 16.70 7.55
N GLN A 282 9.71 15.57 7.19
CA GLN A 282 10.05 15.27 5.80
C GLN A 282 8.74 15.00 5.05
N VAL A 283 8.45 15.82 4.05
CA VAL A 283 7.26 15.69 3.20
C VAL A 283 7.74 15.28 1.82
N ASP A 284 7.59 13.99 1.53
CA ASP A 284 8.07 13.40 0.28
C ASP A 284 6.94 13.24 -0.73
N ARG A 285 7.21 13.67 -1.96
CA ARG A 285 6.41 13.31 -3.13
C ARG A 285 6.97 12.00 -3.68
N PRO A 286 6.23 10.89 -3.61
CA PRO A 286 6.77 9.62 -4.05
C PRO A 286 6.90 9.57 -5.58
N GLU A 287 7.96 8.92 -6.05
CA GLU A 287 8.16 8.58 -7.46
C GLU A 287 7.81 7.10 -7.67
N TYR A 288 7.13 6.79 -8.77
CA TYR A 288 6.72 5.43 -9.09
C TYR A 288 7.90 4.44 -9.05
N GLY A 289 7.77 3.38 -8.26
CA GLY A 289 8.73 2.29 -8.16
C GLY A 289 10.06 2.63 -7.47
N LYS A 290 10.30 3.90 -7.15
CA LYS A 290 11.52 4.31 -6.45
C LYS A 290 11.48 3.86 -4.99
N SER A 291 12.55 3.19 -4.56
CA SER A 291 12.69 2.79 -3.15
C SER A 291 13.00 3.99 -2.27
N MET A 292 12.29 4.10 -1.16
CA MET A 292 12.50 5.09 -0.10
C MET A 292 12.81 4.36 1.20
N THR A 293 13.88 4.73 1.90
CA THR A 293 14.11 4.26 3.26
C THR A 293 13.16 5.00 4.20
N VAL A 294 12.28 4.25 4.86
CA VAL A 294 11.26 4.81 5.76
C VAL A 294 11.60 4.61 7.24
N LEU A 295 12.30 3.51 7.58
CA LEU A 295 12.84 3.32 8.92
C LEU A 295 14.29 2.83 8.82
N GLU A 296 15.19 3.42 9.63
CA GLU A 296 16.57 2.98 9.75
C GLU A 296 16.67 1.95 10.87
N ILE A 297 17.32 0.83 10.61
CA ILE A 297 17.60 -0.18 11.64
C ILE A 297 18.73 0.32 12.52
N LYS A 298 18.41 0.63 13.75
CA LYS A 298 19.39 0.98 14.78
C LYS A 298 20.05 -0.31 15.27
N ARG A 299 21.37 -0.37 15.19
CA ARG A 299 22.19 -1.44 15.78
C ARG A 299 22.54 -1.12 17.21
#